data_05e4bd27e82b25499a7cb390011bbd83
#
_entry.id   05e4bd27e82b25499a7cb390011bbd83
#
_cell.length_a   1.000
_cell.length_b   1.000
_cell.length_c   1.000
_cell.angle_alpha   90.00
_cell.angle_beta   90.00
_cell.angle_gamma   90.00
#
_symmetry.space_group_name_H-M   'P 1'
#
loop_
_entity.id
_entity.type
_entity.pdbx_description
1 polymer ?
#
loop_
_entity_poly.entity_id
_entity_poly.type
_entity_poly.pdbx_seq_one_letter_code
_entity_poly.pdbx_strand_id
1 'polypeptide(L)'
;MRKLDFYTIDLAYVSYLKQAELAKRGFSRVPNMEYGKERKQKFLCGVVLSVNDVEYYVPVSSFKEQKPDNFLILADNGKAVSSLRFNYMFPIPKGLASVRRIADEPDLAYRRLLAQELRYCIKHQEQIQKLAERTHRRVLLGKNAGLVLNSCDFRLLEESCKSWEKNNTKETSQETSEAIESNGKPSIRAQLKKLQKQQSESAEIKVAERKSKTDQSL
;
A
#
# COMPACT_ATOMS: atom_id res chain seq x y z
N MET A 1 17.05 14.91 -6.63
CA MET A 1 16.42 13.85 -5.78
C MET A 1 14.96 14.21 -5.58
N ARG A 2 14.04 13.23 -5.71
CA ARG A 2 12.59 13.47 -5.52
C ARG A 2 12.32 13.74 -4.04
N LYS A 3 11.48 14.74 -3.74
CA LYS A 3 11.09 15.09 -2.37
C LYS A 3 10.23 13.98 -1.78
N LEU A 4 10.41 13.64 -0.49
CA LEU A 4 9.57 12.68 0.20
C LEU A 4 8.12 13.17 0.28
N ASP A 5 7.18 12.23 0.19
CA ASP A 5 5.76 12.47 0.36
C ASP A 5 5.09 11.27 1.06
N PHE A 6 3.82 11.40 1.41
CA PHE A 6 3.02 10.30 1.92
C PHE A 6 2.17 9.69 0.81
N TYR A 7 2.05 8.36 0.83
CA TYR A 7 1.39 7.58 -0.21
C TYR A 7 0.42 6.58 0.37
N THR A 8 -0.62 6.30 -0.39
CA THR A 8 -1.49 5.13 -0.25
C THR A 8 -1.16 4.12 -1.34
N ILE A 9 -1.54 2.87 -1.13
CA ILE A 9 -1.24 1.74 -2.03
C ILE A 9 -2.46 0.86 -2.21
N ASP A 10 -2.58 0.23 -3.37
CA ASP A 10 -3.58 -0.81 -3.58
C ASP A 10 -3.34 -2.01 -2.65
N LEU A 11 -4.36 -2.39 -1.90
CA LEU A 11 -4.30 -3.50 -0.95
C LEU A 11 -4.17 -4.86 -1.63
N ALA A 12 -4.61 -5.00 -2.88
CA ALA A 12 -4.42 -6.21 -3.66
C ALA A 12 -2.92 -6.49 -3.88
N TYR A 13 -2.13 -5.45 -4.20
CA TYR A 13 -0.69 -5.57 -4.31
C TYR A 13 -0.03 -5.95 -2.98
N VAL A 14 -0.45 -5.34 -1.88
CA VAL A 14 0.07 -5.69 -0.53
C VAL A 14 -0.23 -7.15 -0.20
N SER A 15 -1.43 -7.63 -0.53
CA SER A 15 -1.83 -9.03 -0.35
C SER A 15 -1.00 -9.98 -1.19
N TYR A 16 -0.71 -9.61 -2.44
CA TYR A 16 0.18 -10.36 -3.33
C TYR A 16 1.59 -10.52 -2.73
N LEU A 17 2.19 -9.44 -2.24
CA LEU A 17 3.51 -9.49 -1.58
C LEU A 17 3.50 -10.36 -0.32
N LYS A 18 2.44 -10.28 0.50
CA LYS A 18 2.28 -11.15 1.68
C LYS A 18 2.22 -12.62 1.31
N GLN A 19 1.48 -12.97 0.26
CA GLN A 19 1.36 -14.34 -0.22
C GLN A 19 2.71 -14.87 -0.72
N ALA A 20 3.49 -14.05 -1.43
CA ALA A 20 4.84 -14.42 -1.86
C ALA A 20 5.75 -14.76 -0.68
N GLU A 21 5.76 -13.94 0.39
CA GLU A 21 6.54 -14.24 1.60
C GLU A 21 6.01 -15.48 2.34
N LEU A 22 4.70 -15.64 2.47
CA LEU A 22 4.08 -16.80 3.10
C LEU A 22 4.46 -18.10 2.37
N ALA A 23 4.41 -18.12 1.04
CA ALA A 23 4.79 -19.27 0.24
C ALA A 23 6.26 -19.67 0.42
N LYS A 24 7.18 -18.70 0.54
CA LYS A 24 8.63 -18.96 0.65
C LYS A 24 9.09 -19.20 2.08
N ARG A 25 8.53 -18.49 3.06
CA ARG A 25 9.04 -18.42 4.44
C ARG A 25 8.11 -19.04 5.48
N GLY A 26 6.85 -19.36 5.12
CA GLY A 26 5.81 -19.78 6.05
C GLY A 26 5.23 -18.65 6.90
N PHE A 27 5.72 -17.42 6.76
CA PHE A 27 5.22 -16.21 7.42
C PHE A 27 5.53 -14.97 6.56
N SER A 28 4.85 -13.84 6.85
CA SER A 28 5.14 -12.57 6.18
C SER A 28 5.49 -11.47 7.18
N ARG A 29 6.40 -10.59 6.78
CA ARG A 29 6.75 -9.32 7.45
C ARG A 29 6.23 -8.11 6.68
N VAL A 30 5.62 -8.30 5.53
CA VAL A 30 4.92 -7.21 4.82
C VAL A 30 3.81 -6.67 5.74
N PRO A 31 3.80 -5.36 6.05
CA PRO A 31 2.92 -4.81 7.07
C PRO A 31 1.44 -4.93 6.69
N ASN A 32 0.58 -5.02 7.70
CA ASN A 32 -0.84 -4.81 7.45
C ASN A 32 -1.08 -3.32 7.20
N MET A 33 -1.61 -3.00 6.02
CA MET A 33 -1.86 -1.62 5.59
C MET A 33 -3.27 -1.12 5.95
N GLU A 34 -4.02 -1.88 6.74
CA GLU A 34 -5.30 -1.48 7.32
C GLU A 34 -5.23 -1.45 8.85
N TYR A 35 -6.08 -0.63 9.49
CA TYR A 35 -6.22 -0.56 10.95
C TYR A 35 -7.64 -0.19 11.37
N GLY A 36 -7.98 -0.56 12.61
CA GLY A 36 -9.29 -0.27 13.20
C GLY A 36 -10.43 -1.12 12.60
N LYS A 37 -11.61 -1.01 13.22
CA LYS A 37 -12.82 -1.71 12.76
C LYS A 37 -13.33 -1.21 11.40
N GLU A 38 -13.08 0.06 11.10
CA GLU A 38 -13.46 0.73 9.84
C GLU A 38 -12.46 0.48 8.70
N ARG A 39 -11.45 -0.39 8.90
CA ARG A 39 -10.40 -0.71 7.92
C ARG A 39 -9.76 0.53 7.28
N LYS A 40 -9.47 1.54 8.10
CA LYS A 40 -8.76 2.73 7.63
C LYS A 40 -7.40 2.35 7.08
N GLN A 41 -7.04 2.90 5.92
CA GLN A 41 -5.78 2.62 5.28
C GLN A 41 -4.64 3.37 5.95
N LYS A 42 -3.56 2.64 6.26
CA LYS A 42 -2.27 3.21 6.65
C LYS A 42 -1.60 3.81 5.43
N PHE A 43 -0.64 4.69 5.67
CA PHE A 43 0.13 5.33 4.63
C PHE A 43 1.63 5.01 4.74
N LEU A 44 2.32 5.29 3.66
CA LEU A 44 3.74 5.04 3.46
C LEU A 44 4.45 6.37 3.26
N CYS A 45 5.71 6.46 3.65
CA CYS A 45 6.61 7.54 3.28
C CYS A 45 7.53 7.05 2.14
N GLY A 46 7.68 7.81 1.09
CA GLY A 46 8.52 7.44 -0.06
C GLY A 46 8.85 8.61 -0.98
N VAL A 47 9.75 8.42 -1.92
CA VAL A 47 10.59 7.22 -2.14
C VAL A 47 11.80 7.30 -1.23
N VAL A 48 12.03 6.29 -0.39
CA VAL A 48 13.15 6.30 0.57
C VAL A 48 14.42 5.65 0.02
N LEU A 49 14.28 4.78 -0.98
CA LEU A 49 15.38 4.09 -1.64
C LEU A 49 14.97 3.71 -3.07
N SER A 50 15.88 3.87 -4.02
CA SER A 50 15.72 3.34 -5.39
C SER A 50 16.91 2.42 -5.67
N VAL A 51 16.65 1.16 -5.99
CA VAL A 51 17.65 0.12 -6.24
C VAL A 51 17.10 -0.91 -7.22
N ASN A 52 17.93 -1.40 -8.14
CA ASN A 52 17.53 -2.44 -9.13
C ASN A 52 16.24 -2.09 -9.90
N ASP A 53 16.05 -0.80 -10.23
CA ASP A 53 14.88 -0.24 -10.93
C ASP A 53 13.55 -0.30 -10.15
N VAL A 54 13.59 -0.63 -8.86
CA VAL A 54 12.42 -0.57 -7.99
C VAL A 54 12.53 0.55 -6.96
N GLU A 55 11.38 1.12 -6.58
CA GLU A 55 11.26 2.19 -5.60
C GLU A 55 10.70 1.66 -4.29
N TYR A 56 11.40 1.90 -3.18
CA TYR A 56 11.00 1.46 -1.84
C TYR A 56 10.25 2.54 -1.08
N TYR A 57 9.22 2.08 -0.39
CA TYR A 57 8.39 2.88 0.50
C TYR A 57 8.40 2.27 1.90
N VAL A 58 8.37 3.11 2.92
CA VAL A 58 8.44 2.69 4.32
C VAL A 58 7.11 3.00 5.04
N PRO A 59 6.54 2.05 5.81
CA PRO A 59 5.33 2.31 6.56
C PRO A 59 5.56 3.32 7.68
N VAL A 60 4.63 4.27 7.82
CA VAL A 60 4.54 5.14 8.99
C VAL A 60 3.78 4.41 10.10
N SER A 61 4.39 4.34 11.27
CA SER A 61 3.91 3.55 12.40
C SER A 61 3.75 4.42 13.66
N SER A 62 2.73 4.15 14.47
CA SER A 62 2.56 4.76 15.79
C SER A 62 3.57 4.28 16.85
N PHE A 63 4.49 3.38 16.49
CA PHE A 63 5.57 2.92 17.37
C PHE A 63 6.56 4.05 17.64
N LYS A 64 6.85 4.32 18.92
CA LYS A 64 7.57 5.53 19.36
C LYS A 64 8.90 5.23 20.07
N GLU A 65 9.31 3.96 20.13
CA GLU A 65 10.60 3.59 20.71
C GLU A 65 11.69 3.61 19.67
N GLN A 66 12.90 4.09 20.05
CA GLN A 66 14.06 4.06 19.16
C GLN A 66 14.59 2.64 18.99
N LYS A 67 14.76 2.22 17.75
CA LYS A 67 15.40 0.96 17.36
C LYS A 67 16.48 1.25 16.29
N PRO A 68 17.45 0.33 16.09
CA PRO A 68 18.51 0.54 15.09
C PRO A 68 18.03 0.62 13.63
N ASP A 69 16.83 0.14 13.36
CA ASP A 69 16.20 0.00 12.04
C ASP A 69 14.96 0.87 11.87
N ASN A 70 14.78 1.89 12.73
CA ASN A 70 13.72 2.88 12.57
C ASN A 70 14.25 4.32 12.62
N PHE A 71 13.39 5.25 12.25
CA PHE A 71 13.61 6.69 12.39
C PHE A 71 12.40 7.29 13.08
N LEU A 72 12.61 7.90 14.26
CA LEU A 72 11.53 8.55 15.00
C LEU A 72 11.17 9.87 14.34
N ILE A 73 9.89 10.12 14.17
CA ILE A 73 9.34 11.41 13.77
C ILE A 73 8.96 12.15 15.05
N LEU A 74 9.55 13.33 15.22
CA LEU A 74 9.36 14.13 16.43
C LEU A 74 8.40 15.29 16.16
N ALA A 75 7.56 15.59 17.14
CA ALA A 75 6.80 16.82 17.21
C ALA A 75 7.72 18.01 17.55
N ASP A 76 7.18 19.23 17.41
CA ASP A 76 7.93 20.47 17.70
C ASP A 76 8.42 20.56 19.16
N ASN A 77 7.76 19.85 20.08
CA ASN A 77 8.16 19.72 21.50
C ASN A 77 9.21 18.62 21.74
N GLY A 78 9.77 18.01 20.69
CA GLY A 78 10.78 16.95 20.75
C GLY A 78 10.23 15.56 21.11
N LYS A 79 8.92 15.38 21.35
CA LYS A 79 8.34 14.08 21.65
C LYS A 79 8.10 13.27 20.36
N ALA A 80 8.41 11.97 20.40
CA ALA A 80 8.12 11.08 19.31
C ALA A 80 6.59 10.94 19.09
N VAL A 81 6.13 11.16 17.88
CA VAL A 81 4.71 11.01 17.47
C VAL A 81 4.50 9.75 16.67
N SER A 82 5.47 9.37 15.85
CA SER A 82 5.45 8.18 15.00
C SER A 82 6.87 7.76 14.62
N SER A 83 7.00 6.73 13.78
CA SER A 83 8.30 6.30 13.25
C SER A 83 8.19 5.68 11.86
N LEU A 84 9.27 5.78 11.10
CA LEU A 84 9.51 5.03 9.87
C LEU A 84 10.26 3.74 10.23
N ARG A 85 9.71 2.58 9.88
CA ARG A 85 10.29 1.27 10.21
C ARG A 85 10.86 0.60 8.97
N PHE A 86 12.17 0.75 8.74
CA PHE A 86 12.84 0.33 7.50
C PHE A 86 12.92 -1.18 7.31
N ASN A 87 12.86 -1.97 8.38
CA ASN A 87 12.77 -3.42 8.26
C ASN A 87 11.46 -3.91 7.62
N TYR A 88 10.43 -3.05 7.58
CA TYR A 88 9.14 -3.31 6.95
C TYR A 88 8.91 -2.51 5.65
N MET A 89 9.94 -1.85 5.13
CA MET A 89 9.83 -1.22 3.81
C MET A 89 9.71 -2.28 2.72
N PHE A 90 9.04 -1.94 1.64
CA PHE A 90 8.86 -2.84 0.51
C PHE A 90 8.82 -2.07 -0.81
N PRO A 91 9.19 -2.73 -1.93
CA PRO A 91 9.17 -2.10 -3.24
C PRO A 91 7.74 -1.96 -3.76
N ILE A 92 7.49 -0.88 -4.50
CA ILE A 92 6.20 -0.63 -5.15
C ILE A 92 6.47 -0.28 -6.62
N PRO A 93 5.72 -0.89 -7.56
CA PRO A 93 5.78 -0.54 -8.98
C PRO A 93 5.50 0.95 -9.22
N LYS A 94 6.19 1.53 -10.20
CA LYS A 94 5.95 2.94 -10.56
C LYS A 94 4.49 3.14 -10.98
N GLY A 95 3.86 4.19 -10.41
CA GLY A 95 2.47 4.52 -10.69
C GLY A 95 1.43 3.78 -9.83
N LEU A 96 1.81 2.74 -9.06
CA LEU A 96 0.87 2.02 -8.19
C LEU A 96 0.65 2.72 -6.84
N ALA A 97 1.61 3.52 -6.39
CA ALA A 97 1.47 4.35 -5.20
C ALA A 97 0.83 5.70 -5.56
N SER A 98 -0.23 6.08 -4.84
CA SER A 98 -0.92 7.36 -4.99
C SER A 98 -0.56 8.31 -3.86
N VAL A 99 -0.24 9.56 -4.19
CA VAL A 99 0.06 10.60 -3.18
C VAL A 99 -1.17 10.81 -2.28
N ARG A 100 -0.98 10.71 -0.97
CA ARG A 100 -2.02 11.03 0.00
C ARG A 100 -2.18 12.54 0.13
N ARG A 101 -3.31 13.07 -0.30
CA ARG A 101 -3.64 14.49 -0.14
C ARG A 101 -3.99 14.78 1.30
N ILE A 102 -3.03 15.35 2.05
CA ILE A 102 -3.22 15.70 3.48
C ILE A 102 -4.35 16.73 3.64
N ALA A 103 -4.56 17.60 2.64
CA ALA A 103 -5.63 18.61 2.66
C ALA A 103 -7.05 18.01 2.72
N ASP A 104 -7.22 16.78 2.20
CA ASP A 104 -8.51 16.09 2.15
C ASP A 104 -8.85 15.36 3.47
N GLU A 105 -7.93 15.35 4.46
CA GLU A 105 -8.17 14.74 5.77
C GLU A 105 -9.23 15.56 6.53
N PRO A 106 -10.39 14.98 6.88
CA PRO A 106 -11.47 15.71 7.53
C PRO A 106 -11.17 16.11 8.97
N ASP A 107 -10.43 15.28 9.72
CA ASP A 107 -10.01 15.58 11.08
C ASP A 107 -8.88 16.62 11.06
N LEU A 108 -9.18 17.84 11.53
CA LEU A 108 -8.22 18.95 11.56
C LEU A 108 -7.00 18.66 12.44
N ALA A 109 -7.18 17.97 13.57
CA ALA A 109 -6.07 17.64 14.47
C ALA A 109 -5.14 16.63 13.81
N TYR A 110 -5.71 15.60 13.18
CA TYR A 110 -4.96 14.59 12.44
C TYR A 110 -4.31 15.17 11.18
N ARG A 111 -4.99 16.06 10.45
CA ARG A 111 -4.41 16.81 9.32
C ARG A 111 -3.18 17.60 9.70
N ARG A 112 -3.23 18.30 10.84
CA ARG A 112 -2.07 19.06 11.37
C ARG A 112 -0.92 18.12 11.73
N LEU A 113 -1.21 16.99 12.37
CA LEU A 113 -0.22 15.97 12.69
C LEU A 113 0.46 15.44 11.43
N LEU A 114 -0.29 15.02 10.42
CA LEU A 114 0.25 14.53 9.14
C LEU A 114 1.14 15.57 8.46
N ALA A 115 0.70 16.84 8.43
CA ALA A 115 1.49 17.91 7.84
C ALA A 115 2.81 18.16 8.61
N GLN A 116 2.80 18.04 9.93
CA GLN A 116 3.99 18.16 10.77
C GLN A 116 4.93 16.97 10.54
N GLU A 117 4.42 15.75 10.53
CA GLU A 117 5.19 14.53 10.25
C GLU A 117 5.87 14.60 8.87
N LEU A 118 5.14 15.02 7.84
CA LEU A 118 5.69 15.15 6.49
C LEU A 118 6.79 16.21 6.42
N ARG A 119 6.58 17.39 7.03
CA ARG A 119 7.63 18.42 7.12
C ARG A 119 8.88 17.90 7.81
N TYR A 120 8.71 17.14 8.88
CA TYR A 120 9.84 16.53 9.62
C TYR A 120 10.58 15.52 8.73
N CYS A 121 9.87 14.65 8.01
CA CYS A 121 10.48 13.71 7.06
C CYS A 121 11.25 14.43 5.94
N ILE A 122 10.69 15.48 5.37
CA ILE A 122 11.35 16.26 4.31
C ILE A 122 12.62 16.93 4.84
N LYS A 123 12.56 17.52 6.03
CA LYS A 123 13.74 18.14 6.68
C LYS A 123 14.87 17.14 6.91
N HIS A 124 14.54 15.89 7.20
CA HIS A 124 15.50 14.83 7.49
C HIS A 124 15.65 13.80 6.35
N GLN A 125 15.28 14.17 5.12
CA GLN A 125 15.23 13.26 3.97
C GLN A 125 16.52 12.49 3.75
N GLU A 126 17.67 13.15 3.77
CA GLU A 126 18.96 12.48 3.56
C GLU A 126 19.24 11.41 4.64
N GLN A 127 18.93 11.70 5.89
CA GLN A 127 19.12 10.78 6.99
C GLN A 127 18.21 9.57 6.84
N ILE A 128 16.94 9.78 6.45
CA ILE A 128 15.96 8.73 6.18
C ILE A 128 16.45 7.82 5.06
N GLN A 129 16.94 8.39 3.95
CA GLN A 129 17.46 7.63 2.81
C GLN A 129 18.72 6.83 3.15
N LYS A 130 19.65 7.42 3.89
CA LYS A 130 20.86 6.70 4.39
C LYS A 130 20.47 5.52 5.31
N LEU A 131 19.45 5.68 6.15
CA LEU A 131 18.96 4.61 7.01
C LEU A 131 18.26 3.49 6.22
N ALA A 132 17.46 3.85 5.21
CA ALA A 132 16.83 2.88 4.31
C ALA A 132 17.89 2.05 3.57
N GLU A 133 18.86 2.70 2.94
CA GLU A 133 19.98 2.03 2.24
C GLU A 133 20.78 1.12 3.18
N ARG A 134 21.14 1.63 4.37
CA ARG A 134 21.86 0.84 5.38
C ARG A 134 21.08 -0.38 5.80
N THR A 135 19.78 -0.25 6.05
CA THR A 135 18.93 -1.37 6.48
C THR A 135 18.80 -2.39 5.37
N HIS A 136 18.51 -1.96 4.14
CA HIS A 136 18.44 -2.81 2.95
C HIS A 136 19.73 -3.64 2.80
N ARG A 137 20.90 -2.98 2.76
CA ARG A 137 22.19 -3.65 2.66
C ARG A 137 22.44 -4.64 3.79
N ARG A 138 22.13 -4.30 5.06
CA ARG A 138 22.33 -5.19 6.20
C ARG A 138 21.47 -6.45 6.16
N VAL A 139 20.22 -6.31 5.71
CA VAL A 139 19.29 -7.45 5.53
C VAL A 139 19.80 -8.36 4.42
N LEU A 140 20.22 -7.80 3.28
CA LEU A 140 20.73 -8.57 2.14
C LEU A 140 22.05 -9.30 2.45
N LEU A 141 22.92 -8.71 3.29
CA LEU A 141 24.15 -9.36 3.74
C LEU A 141 23.92 -10.57 4.66
N GLY A 142 22.75 -10.67 5.29
CA GLY A 142 22.35 -11.82 6.08
C GLY A 142 23.11 -12.04 7.40
N LYS A 143 24.11 -11.17 7.75
CA LYS A 143 24.99 -11.36 8.92
C LYS A 143 24.29 -11.29 10.29
N ASN A 144 23.12 -10.67 10.35
CA ASN A 144 22.31 -10.56 11.56
C ASN A 144 21.00 -11.32 11.40
N ALA A 145 20.96 -12.56 11.90
CA ALA A 145 19.79 -13.43 11.77
C ALA A 145 18.51 -12.81 12.37
N GLY A 146 18.62 -12.10 13.50
CA GLY A 146 17.48 -11.43 14.13
C GLY A 146 16.92 -10.30 13.27
N LEU A 147 17.79 -9.50 12.63
CA LEU A 147 17.35 -8.46 11.68
C LEU A 147 16.67 -9.08 10.47
N VAL A 148 17.27 -10.12 9.87
CA VAL A 148 16.73 -10.81 8.69
C VAL A 148 15.36 -11.43 8.99
N LEU A 149 15.24 -12.13 10.14
CA LEU A 149 13.99 -12.76 10.56
C LEU A 149 12.86 -11.73 10.79
N ASN A 150 13.21 -10.54 11.28
CA ASN A 150 12.27 -9.47 11.58
C ASN A 150 12.10 -8.44 10.46
N SER A 151 12.67 -8.70 9.28
CA SER A 151 12.55 -7.85 8.09
C SER A 151 11.75 -8.55 6.99
N CYS A 152 11.19 -7.75 6.08
CA CYS A 152 10.72 -8.24 4.79
C CYS A 152 11.87 -8.92 4.03
N ASP A 153 11.57 -9.93 3.24
CA ASP A 153 12.52 -10.56 2.31
C ASP A 153 12.70 -9.66 1.07
N PHE A 154 13.60 -8.70 1.16
CA PHE A 154 13.77 -7.67 0.12
C PHE A 154 14.04 -8.26 -1.26
N ARG A 155 14.84 -9.35 -1.38
CA ARG A 155 15.10 -10.00 -2.69
C ARG A 155 13.83 -10.57 -3.28
N LEU A 156 13.08 -11.34 -2.50
CA LEU A 156 11.80 -11.90 -2.93
C LEU A 156 10.81 -10.82 -3.34
N LEU A 157 10.73 -9.74 -2.54
CA LEU A 157 9.78 -8.65 -2.84
C LEU A 157 10.20 -7.83 -4.07
N GLU A 158 11.49 -7.66 -4.35
CA GLU A 158 11.98 -7.06 -5.60
C GLU A 158 11.59 -7.91 -6.82
N GLU A 159 11.78 -9.23 -6.76
CA GLU A 159 11.37 -10.17 -7.81
C GLU A 159 9.85 -10.15 -8.01
N SER A 160 9.09 -10.15 -6.91
CA SER A 160 7.62 -10.08 -6.94
C SER A 160 7.14 -8.77 -7.53
N CYS A 161 7.78 -7.63 -7.20
CA CYS A 161 7.47 -6.33 -7.75
C CYS A 161 7.62 -6.31 -9.29
N LYS A 162 8.75 -6.81 -9.80
CA LYS A 162 9.00 -6.92 -11.24
C LYS A 162 8.03 -7.87 -11.95
N SER A 163 7.63 -8.95 -11.28
CA SER A 163 6.65 -9.91 -11.82
C SER A 163 5.25 -9.30 -11.90
N TRP A 164 4.86 -8.52 -10.88
CA TRP A 164 3.59 -7.78 -10.89
C TRP A 164 3.52 -6.79 -12.05
N GLU A 165 4.57 -6.00 -12.28
CA GLU A 165 4.63 -5.06 -13.41
C GLU A 165 4.46 -5.77 -14.75
N LYS A 166 5.21 -6.87 -14.98
CA LYS A 166 5.13 -7.64 -16.24
C LYS A 166 3.75 -8.21 -16.52
N ASN A 167 3.06 -8.70 -15.49
CA ASN A 167 1.74 -9.31 -15.66
C ASN A 167 0.68 -8.26 -15.98
N ASN A 168 0.70 -7.11 -15.27
CA ASN A 168 -0.26 -6.04 -15.52
C ASN A 168 -0.02 -5.31 -16.86
N THR A 169 1.24 -5.22 -17.31
CA THR A 169 1.56 -4.67 -18.64
C THR A 169 1.03 -5.57 -19.75
N LYS A 170 1.08 -6.90 -19.59
CA LYS A 170 0.52 -7.85 -20.57
C LYS A 170 -1.00 -7.78 -20.65
N GLU A 171 -1.68 -7.67 -19.51
CA GLU A 171 -3.15 -7.54 -19.48
C GLU A 171 -3.60 -6.26 -20.19
N THR A 172 -2.94 -5.14 -19.96
CA THR A 172 -3.24 -3.86 -20.64
C THR A 172 -3.00 -3.94 -22.16
N SER A 173 -1.94 -4.65 -22.58
CA SER A 173 -1.61 -4.82 -24.00
C SER A 173 -2.61 -5.75 -24.71
N GLN A 174 -3.13 -6.77 -24.03
CA GLN A 174 -4.15 -7.67 -24.58
C GLN A 174 -5.52 -7.00 -24.65
N GLU A 175 -5.94 -6.24 -23.64
CA GLU A 175 -7.18 -5.47 -23.67
C GLU A 175 -7.18 -4.42 -24.81
N THR A 176 -6.03 -3.81 -25.09
CA THR A 176 -5.88 -2.85 -26.20
C THR A 176 -5.92 -3.53 -27.55
N SER A 177 -5.35 -4.73 -27.68
CA SER A 177 -5.37 -5.52 -28.94
C SER A 177 -6.76 -6.08 -29.24
N GLU A 178 -7.46 -6.60 -28.22
CA GLU A 178 -8.84 -7.11 -28.37
C GLU A 178 -9.84 -5.98 -28.64
N ALA A 179 -9.62 -4.76 -28.13
CA ALA A 179 -10.45 -3.60 -28.41
C ALA A 179 -10.30 -3.10 -29.86
N ILE A 180 -9.17 -3.36 -30.50
CA ILE A 180 -8.92 -2.99 -31.92
C ILE A 180 -9.47 -4.04 -32.87
N GLU A 181 -9.52 -5.32 -32.49
CA GLU A 181 -10.05 -6.41 -33.36
C GLU A 181 -11.55 -6.63 -33.21
N SER A 182 -12.20 -6.20 -32.13
CA SER A 182 -13.64 -6.40 -31.94
C SER A 182 -14.47 -5.24 -32.50
N ASN A 183 -14.66 -5.24 -33.81
CA ASN A 183 -15.72 -4.45 -34.44
C ASN A 183 -17.09 -4.98 -33.98
N GLY A 184 -17.65 -4.39 -32.92
CA GLY A 184 -19.08 -4.41 -32.65
C GLY A 184 -19.69 -5.47 -31.72
N LYS A 185 -18.94 -6.29 -31.00
CA LYS A 185 -19.53 -7.17 -29.97
C LYS A 185 -18.98 -6.84 -28.56
N PRO A 186 -19.86 -6.58 -27.55
CA PRO A 186 -19.38 -6.32 -26.20
C PRO A 186 -18.71 -7.58 -25.63
N SER A 187 -17.53 -7.40 -25.02
CA SER A 187 -16.75 -8.45 -24.35
C SER A 187 -17.63 -9.24 -23.35
N ILE A 188 -17.40 -10.56 -23.27
CA ILE A 188 -18.07 -11.45 -22.31
C ILE A 188 -18.01 -10.91 -20.87
N ARG A 189 -16.91 -10.24 -20.52
CA ARG A 189 -16.71 -9.60 -19.21
C ARG A 189 -17.60 -8.36 -19.02
N ALA A 190 -17.86 -7.58 -20.07
CA ALA A 190 -18.80 -6.47 -20.05
C ALA A 190 -20.26 -6.96 -19.95
N GLN A 191 -20.57 -8.08 -20.59
CA GLN A 191 -21.86 -8.76 -20.48
C GLN A 191 -22.08 -9.34 -19.06
N LEU A 192 -21.06 -9.96 -18.47
CA LEU A 192 -21.09 -10.46 -17.09
C LEU A 192 -21.27 -9.35 -16.06
N LYS A 193 -20.55 -8.24 -16.19
CA LYS A 193 -20.75 -7.03 -15.34
C LYS A 193 -22.17 -6.48 -15.45
N LYS A 194 -22.72 -6.46 -16.66
CA LYS A 194 -24.10 -5.98 -16.89
C LYS A 194 -25.14 -6.92 -16.28
N LEU A 195 -24.92 -8.22 -16.37
CA LEU A 195 -25.77 -9.25 -15.74
C LEU A 195 -25.69 -9.20 -14.20
N GLN A 196 -24.49 -9.03 -13.62
CA GLN A 196 -24.32 -8.88 -12.19
C GLN A 196 -25.01 -7.61 -11.66
N LYS A 197 -24.92 -6.49 -12.39
CA LYS A 197 -25.64 -5.26 -12.04
C LYS A 197 -27.14 -5.41 -12.09
N GLN A 198 -27.67 -6.09 -13.10
CA GLN A 198 -29.11 -6.41 -13.21
C GLN A 198 -29.59 -7.34 -12.11
N GLN A 199 -28.78 -8.30 -11.67
CA GLN A 199 -29.12 -9.18 -10.56
C GLN A 199 -29.15 -8.44 -9.20
N SER A 200 -28.22 -7.50 -8.97
CA SER A 200 -28.23 -6.69 -7.75
C SER A 200 -29.42 -5.73 -7.70
N GLU A 201 -29.74 -5.06 -8.81
CA GLU A 201 -30.93 -4.19 -8.92
C GLU A 201 -32.25 -4.97 -8.74
N SER A 202 -32.33 -6.18 -9.29
CA SER A 202 -33.50 -7.06 -9.12
C SER A 202 -33.66 -7.60 -7.69
N ALA A 203 -32.55 -7.77 -6.96
CA ALA A 203 -32.58 -8.18 -5.55
C ALA A 203 -33.04 -7.02 -4.64
N GLU A 204 -32.62 -5.80 -4.92
CA GLU A 204 -33.05 -4.60 -4.18
C GLU A 204 -34.55 -4.31 -4.37
N ILE A 205 -35.07 -4.46 -5.58
CA ILE A 205 -36.52 -4.31 -5.86
C ILE A 205 -37.33 -5.34 -5.09
N LYS A 206 -36.92 -6.62 -5.04
CA LYS A 206 -37.60 -7.66 -4.28
C LYS A 206 -37.58 -7.44 -2.76
N VAL A 207 -36.52 -6.81 -2.24
CA VAL A 207 -36.43 -6.44 -0.82
C VAL A 207 -37.38 -5.26 -0.50
N ALA A 208 -37.47 -4.29 -1.40
CA ALA A 208 -38.38 -3.15 -1.25
C ALA A 208 -39.85 -3.59 -1.30
N GLU A 209 -40.24 -4.49 -2.22
CA GLU A 209 -41.60 -5.02 -2.32
C GLU A 209 -41.99 -5.88 -1.10
N ARG A 210 -41.05 -6.57 -0.47
CA ARG A 210 -41.33 -7.32 0.77
C ARG A 210 -41.56 -6.39 1.97
N LYS A 211 -40.84 -5.26 2.06
CA LYS A 211 -41.04 -4.25 3.12
C LYS A 211 -42.38 -3.55 3.00
N SER A 212 -42.84 -3.23 1.78
CA SER A 212 -44.13 -2.56 1.56
C SER A 212 -45.34 -3.45 1.85
N LYS A 213 -45.20 -4.78 1.76
CA LYS A 213 -46.27 -5.74 2.11
C LYS A 213 -46.38 -6.01 3.63
N THR A 214 -45.31 -5.73 4.39
CA THR A 214 -45.33 -5.93 5.85
C THR A 214 -45.96 -4.73 6.58
N ASP A 215 -45.91 -3.51 5.98
CA ASP A 215 -46.49 -2.30 6.56
C ASP A 215 -48.00 -2.10 6.26
N GLN A 216 -48.61 -2.99 5.46
CA GLN A 216 -50.06 -2.96 5.17
C GLN A 216 -50.90 -3.98 5.97
N SER A 217 -50.28 -4.66 6.95
CA SER A 217 -50.96 -5.66 7.79
C SER A 217 -50.78 -5.40 9.30
N LEU A 218 -50.85 -4.15 9.72
CA LEU A 218 -51.02 -3.71 11.11
C LEU A 218 -52.17 -2.72 11.22
#